data_ca1884325c183428c3ce3c245cedb478
#
_entry.id   ca1884325c183428c3ce3c245cedb478
#
_cell.length_a   1.000
_cell.length_b   1.000
_cell.length_c   1.000
_cell.angle_alpha   90.00
_cell.angle_beta   90.00
_cell.angle_gamma   90.00
#
_symmetry.space_group_name_H-M   'P 1'
#
loop_
_entity.id
_entity.type
_entity.pdbx_description
1 polymer ?
#
loop_
_entity_poly.entity_id
_entity_poly.type
_entity_poly.pdbx_seq_one_letter_code
_entity_poly.pdbx_strand_id
1 'polypeptide(L)'
;VAEHVLSGDFTRTVRKMALENSGGKIRLMTIGNTGGWRNFANTKRRVQSPSDMEGLKIRTVVADLPQELVKALGASPTPIPGPELFTSFQTGVVEGSKNGITDIMGMKFPDAGLKYVTLDGHAYMGALWWMSNDKFMSMPAGHRTIIVDGFAQLQQATFASPKRKSIQAYADFVTGGGD
;
A
#
# COMPACT_ATOMS: atom_id res chain seq x y z
N VAL A 1 -12.29 9.28 7.01
CA VAL A 1 -11.87 10.33 6.05
C VAL A 1 -11.44 9.70 4.73
N ALA A 2 -10.46 8.79 4.69
CA ALA A 2 -9.95 8.20 3.45
C ALA A 2 -11.06 7.51 2.62
N GLU A 3 -11.92 6.72 3.24
CA GLU A 3 -13.03 6.04 2.55
C GLU A 3 -14.05 7.01 1.94
N HIS A 4 -14.34 8.11 2.65
CA HIS A 4 -15.22 9.16 2.14
C HIS A 4 -14.62 9.85 0.91
N VAL A 5 -13.34 10.17 0.95
CA VAL A 5 -12.63 10.75 -0.20
C VAL A 5 -12.64 9.77 -1.38
N LEU A 6 -12.36 8.49 -1.14
CA LEU A 6 -12.27 7.48 -2.19
C LEU A 6 -13.62 7.06 -2.79
N SER A 7 -14.75 7.37 -2.16
CA SER A 7 -16.10 7.03 -2.67
C SER A 7 -16.87 8.20 -3.27
N GLY A 8 -16.38 9.44 -3.14
CA GLY A 8 -17.08 10.67 -3.53
C GLY A 8 -16.63 11.29 -4.84
N ASP A 9 -16.69 12.63 -4.87
CA ASP A 9 -16.33 13.46 -6.03
C ASP A 9 -14.90 13.25 -6.52
N PHE A 10 -13.98 12.95 -5.60
CA PHE A 10 -12.60 12.62 -5.93
C PHE A 10 -12.54 11.46 -6.93
N THR A 11 -13.22 10.36 -6.64
CA THR A 11 -13.25 9.19 -7.54
C THR A 11 -13.90 9.51 -8.87
N ARG A 12 -14.95 10.32 -8.88
CA ARG A 12 -15.57 10.79 -10.16
C ARG A 12 -14.58 11.59 -10.99
N THR A 13 -13.85 12.50 -10.36
CA THR A 13 -12.83 13.32 -11.02
C THR A 13 -11.70 12.45 -11.59
N VAL A 14 -11.17 11.52 -10.80
CA VAL A 14 -10.09 10.62 -11.26
C VAL A 14 -10.56 9.72 -12.40
N ARG A 15 -11.80 9.21 -12.37
CA ARG A 15 -12.39 8.44 -13.48
C ARG A 15 -12.44 9.24 -14.77
N LYS A 16 -12.89 10.49 -14.69
CA LYS A 16 -12.97 11.40 -15.85
C LYS A 16 -11.57 11.67 -16.40
N MET A 17 -10.64 12.09 -15.56
CA MET A 17 -9.25 12.38 -15.95
C MET A 17 -8.57 11.16 -16.58
N ALA A 18 -8.74 9.97 -16.02
CA ALA A 18 -8.15 8.75 -16.56
C ALA A 18 -8.67 8.44 -17.96
N LEU A 19 -9.96 8.59 -18.18
CA LEU A 19 -10.58 8.34 -19.50
C LEU A 19 -10.12 9.39 -20.51
N GLU A 20 -10.14 10.67 -20.16
CA GLU A 20 -9.75 11.78 -21.02
C GLU A 20 -8.25 11.73 -21.38
N ASN A 21 -7.38 11.62 -20.38
CA ASN A 21 -5.92 11.63 -20.58
C ASN A 21 -5.39 10.36 -21.28
N SER A 22 -6.14 9.27 -21.24
CA SER A 22 -5.81 8.05 -21.99
C SER A 22 -6.36 8.05 -23.44
N GLY A 23 -6.97 9.15 -23.90
CA GLY A 23 -7.66 9.18 -25.18
C GLY A 23 -8.84 8.20 -25.26
N GLY A 24 -9.55 8.01 -24.16
CA GLY A 24 -10.71 7.12 -24.08
C GLY A 24 -10.38 5.64 -23.90
N LYS A 25 -9.12 5.28 -23.70
CA LYS A 25 -8.68 3.85 -23.71
C LYS A 25 -8.78 3.16 -22.35
N ILE A 26 -8.58 3.89 -21.24
CA ILE A 26 -8.50 3.33 -19.89
C ILE A 26 -9.67 3.81 -19.04
N ARG A 27 -10.37 2.87 -18.43
CA ARG A 27 -11.49 3.10 -17.52
C ARG A 27 -11.10 2.71 -16.09
N LEU A 28 -11.24 3.65 -15.16
CA LEU A 28 -11.15 3.33 -13.72
C LEU A 28 -12.48 2.71 -13.27
N MET A 29 -12.43 1.46 -12.85
CA MET A 29 -13.61 0.73 -12.38
C MET A 29 -13.94 1.09 -10.93
N THR A 30 -12.94 0.99 -10.04
CA THR A 30 -13.10 1.38 -8.64
C THR A 30 -11.76 1.76 -8.01
N ILE A 31 -11.86 2.44 -6.87
CA ILE A 31 -10.74 2.70 -5.95
C ILE A 31 -11.09 2.05 -4.62
N GLY A 32 -10.15 1.37 -4.00
CA GLY A 32 -10.35 0.73 -2.70
C GLY A 32 -9.10 0.77 -1.84
N ASN A 33 -9.11 0.02 -0.76
CA ASN A 33 -8.02 -0.09 0.19
C ASN A 33 -7.43 -1.51 0.15
N THR A 34 -6.11 -1.63 0.05
CA THR A 34 -5.42 -2.94 0.02
C THR A 34 -4.58 -3.25 1.25
N GLY A 35 -4.44 -2.31 2.20
CA GLY A 35 -3.62 -2.55 3.39
C GLY A 35 -3.64 -1.42 4.41
N GLY A 36 -4.44 -0.39 4.19
CA GLY A 36 -4.53 0.76 5.09
C GLY A 36 -3.33 1.71 4.98
N TRP A 37 -2.78 2.11 6.11
CA TRP A 37 -1.65 3.03 6.18
C TRP A 37 -0.33 2.29 6.12
N ARG A 38 0.60 2.82 5.35
CA ARG A 38 2.01 2.41 5.38
C ARG A 38 2.71 3.10 6.53
N ASN A 39 3.57 2.32 7.16
CA ASN A 39 4.40 2.76 8.28
C ASN A 39 5.84 2.38 8.00
N PHE A 40 6.79 3.13 8.56
CA PHE A 40 8.17 2.70 8.59
C PHE A 40 8.33 1.54 9.57
N ALA A 41 9.11 0.55 9.16
CA ALA A 41 9.45 -0.59 10.00
C ALA A 41 10.91 -0.98 9.78
N ASN A 42 11.60 -1.44 10.84
CA ASN A 42 13.02 -1.78 10.73
C ASN A 42 13.45 -2.89 11.72
N THR A 43 14.66 -3.39 11.52
CA THR A 43 15.29 -4.45 12.34
C THR A 43 16.19 -3.93 13.45
N LYS A 44 16.45 -2.61 13.53
CA LYS A 44 17.56 -2.05 14.32
C LYS A 44 17.12 -1.33 15.59
N ARG A 45 16.16 -0.41 15.49
CA ARG A 45 15.84 0.51 16.59
C ARG A 45 14.46 1.13 16.47
N ARG A 46 13.95 1.62 17.60
CA ARG A 46 12.78 2.50 17.61
C ARG A 46 13.08 3.78 16.83
N VAL A 47 12.12 4.26 16.08
CA VAL A 47 12.14 5.54 15.38
C VAL A 47 11.05 6.42 15.97
N GLN A 48 11.46 7.45 16.70
CA GLN A 48 10.57 8.42 17.36
C GLN A 48 10.67 9.80 16.71
N SER A 49 11.75 10.05 15.97
CA SER A 49 12.01 11.30 15.28
C SER A 49 12.67 11.04 13.91
N PRO A 50 12.65 12.00 12.97
CA PRO A 50 13.37 11.86 11.70
C PRO A 50 14.85 11.55 11.85
N SER A 51 15.53 12.07 12.88
CA SER A 51 16.95 11.79 13.13
C SER A 51 17.24 10.32 13.45
N ASP A 52 16.27 9.56 13.95
CA ASP A 52 16.42 8.14 14.21
C ASP A 52 16.45 7.30 12.93
N MET A 53 16.03 7.90 11.81
CA MET A 53 16.08 7.27 10.49
C MET A 53 17.48 7.36 9.84
N GLU A 54 18.34 8.23 10.35
CA GLU A 54 19.65 8.50 9.75
C GLU A 54 20.47 7.21 9.61
N GLY A 55 20.99 6.99 8.41
CA GLY A 55 21.83 5.84 8.08
C GLY A 55 21.12 4.50 7.92
N LEU A 56 19.81 4.38 8.23
CA LEU A 56 19.08 3.14 8.00
C LEU A 56 18.93 2.86 6.50
N LYS A 57 19.17 1.62 6.11
CA LYS A 57 18.93 1.12 4.75
C LYS A 57 17.46 0.74 4.61
N ILE A 58 16.67 1.62 4.01
CA ILE A 58 15.22 1.43 3.90
C ILE A 58 14.85 0.97 2.49
N ARG A 59 14.23 -0.20 2.40
CA ARG A 59 13.66 -0.68 1.13
C ARG A 59 12.59 0.28 0.61
N THR A 60 12.65 0.56 -0.67
CA THR A 60 11.58 1.25 -1.40
C THR A 60 11.09 0.39 -2.58
N VAL A 61 9.92 0.71 -3.11
CA VAL A 61 9.57 0.27 -4.47
C VAL A 61 10.43 1.02 -5.48
N VAL A 62 10.52 0.49 -6.70
CA VAL A 62 11.29 1.11 -7.80
C VAL A 62 10.49 2.30 -8.35
N ALA A 63 10.53 3.44 -7.63
CA ALA A 63 9.88 4.68 -7.99
C ALA A 63 10.58 5.85 -7.27
N ASP A 64 10.58 7.04 -7.88
CA ASP A 64 11.33 8.19 -7.38
C ASP A 64 10.77 8.75 -6.07
N LEU A 65 9.47 9.02 -6.01
CA LEU A 65 8.85 9.64 -4.83
C LEU A 65 9.11 8.87 -3.52
N PRO A 66 8.95 7.53 -3.45
CA PRO A 66 9.31 6.75 -2.26
C PRO A 66 10.80 6.82 -1.89
N GLN A 67 11.68 6.94 -2.87
CA GLN A 67 13.12 7.08 -2.61
C GLN A 67 13.46 8.47 -2.06
N GLU A 68 12.90 9.52 -2.65
CA GLU A 68 13.10 10.89 -2.18
C GLU A 68 12.56 11.10 -0.76
N LEU A 69 11.42 10.49 -0.41
CA LEU A 69 10.92 10.50 0.96
C LEU A 69 11.93 9.90 1.95
N VAL A 70 12.53 8.77 1.62
CA VAL A 70 13.52 8.10 2.48
C VAL A 70 14.79 8.95 2.61
N LYS A 71 15.28 9.53 1.51
CA LYS A 71 16.43 10.45 1.52
C LYS A 71 16.18 11.70 2.37
N ALA A 72 14.99 12.28 2.26
CA ALA A 72 14.61 13.48 3.03
C ALA A 72 14.61 13.24 4.54
N LEU A 73 14.49 11.98 4.98
CA LEU A 73 14.57 11.57 6.39
C LEU A 73 16.00 11.15 6.81
N GLY A 74 17.01 11.35 5.96
CA GLY A 74 18.41 10.97 6.25
C GLY A 74 18.72 9.48 6.12
N ALA A 75 17.76 8.67 5.66
CA ALA A 75 17.96 7.24 5.44
C ALA A 75 18.42 6.94 4.00
N SER A 76 18.95 5.74 3.79
CA SER A 76 19.42 5.26 2.48
C SER A 76 18.34 4.43 1.78
N PRO A 77 17.72 4.91 0.69
CA PRO A 77 16.74 4.12 -0.03
C PRO A 77 17.39 3.01 -0.84
N THR A 78 16.83 1.82 -0.76
CA THR A 78 17.27 0.65 -1.52
C THR A 78 16.08 0.09 -2.31
N PRO A 79 15.96 0.39 -3.62
CA PRO A 79 14.85 -0.09 -4.44
C PRO A 79 14.98 -1.60 -4.68
N ILE A 80 14.04 -2.38 -4.12
CA ILE A 80 14.01 -3.85 -4.22
C ILE A 80 12.58 -4.30 -4.52
N PRO A 81 12.38 -5.24 -5.47
CA PRO A 81 11.09 -5.88 -5.72
C PRO A 81 10.54 -6.56 -4.46
N GLY A 82 9.20 -6.59 -4.32
CA GLY A 82 8.54 -7.16 -3.14
C GLY A 82 8.95 -8.60 -2.79
N PRO A 83 8.99 -9.53 -3.75
CA PRO A 83 9.35 -10.94 -3.50
C PRO A 83 10.75 -11.14 -2.89
N GLU A 84 11.68 -10.22 -3.13
CA GLU A 84 13.06 -10.32 -2.63
C GLU A 84 13.24 -9.77 -1.21
N LEU A 85 12.21 -9.13 -0.66
CA LEU A 85 12.34 -8.34 0.57
C LEU A 85 12.61 -9.20 1.80
N PHE A 86 11.99 -10.38 1.93
CA PHE A 86 12.22 -11.28 3.06
C PHE A 86 13.70 -11.68 3.16
N THR A 87 14.28 -12.16 2.07
CA THR A 87 15.71 -12.53 2.01
C THR A 87 16.62 -11.32 2.22
N SER A 88 16.23 -10.14 1.73
CA SER A 88 17.01 -8.92 1.91
C SER A 88 17.08 -8.47 3.38
N PHE A 89 16.05 -8.74 4.19
CA PHE A 89 16.12 -8.55 5.64
C PHE A 89 17.05 -9.56 6.29
N GLN A 90 16.93 -10.85 5.95
CA GLN A 90 17.78 -11.90 6.53
C GLN A 90 19.27 -11.67 6.26
N THR A 91 19.61 -11.19 5.07
CA THR A 91 21.00 -10.94 4.65
C THR A 91 21.52 -9.55 5.04
N GLY A 92 20.68 -8.68 5.58
CA GLY A 92 21.04 -7.31 5.95
C GLY A 92 21.29 -6.38 4.78
N VAL A 93 20.88 -6.74 3.57
CA VAL A 93 20.89 -5.84 2.39
C VAL A 93 20.03 -4.62 2.67
N VAL A 94 18.90 -4.81 3.34
CA VAL A 94 18.08 -3.74 3.90
C VAL A 94 17.85 -3.96 5.39
N GLU A 95 17.61 -2.86 6.10
CA GLU A 95 17.35 -2.84 7.54
C GLU A 95 15.92 -2.43 7.87
N GLY A 96 15.21 -1.86 6.89
CA GLY A 96 13.83 -1.45 7.08
C GLY A 96 13.06 -1.39 5.77
N SER A 97 11.76 -1.12 5.90
CA SER A 97 10.82 -1.03 4.79
C SER A 97 9.67 -0.10 5.13
N LYS A 98 8.81 0.17 4.14
CA LYS A 98 7.57 0.96 4.26
C LYS A 98 6.39 0.09 3.84
N ASN A 99 5.71 -0.49 4.81
CA ASN A 99 4.61 -1.42 4.56
C ASN A 99 3.43 -1.20 5.50
N GLY A 100 2.25 -1.66 5.12
CA GLY A 100 1.14 -1.83 6.04
C GLY A 100 1.40 -3.01 6.98
N ILE A 101 0.85 -2.97 8.18
CA ILE A 101 1.04 -4.03 9.17
C ILE A 101 0.53 -5.39 8.66
N THR A 102 -0.51 -5.41 7.85
CA THR A 102 -1.03 -6.64 7.23
C THR A 102 -0.06 -7.27 6.24
N ASP A 103 0.73 -6.46 5.53
CA ASP A 103 1.79 -6.94 4.65
C ASP A 103 2.97 -7.47 5.48
N ILE A 104 3.37 -6.74 6.53
CA ILE A 104 4.46 -7.12 7.44
C ILE A 104 4.20 -8.52 8.01
N MET A 105 2.99 -8.75 8.53
CA MET A 105 2.61 -10.05 9.10
C MET A 105 2.38 -11.11 8.02
N GLY A 106 1.70 -10.77 6.93
CA GLY A 106 1.42 -11.69 5.83
C GLY A 106 2.67 -12.21 5.11
N MET A 107 3.69 -11.37 5.00
CA MET A 107 5.00 -11.73 4.42
C MET A 107 6.01 -12.23 5.44
N LYS A 108 5.59 -12.41 6.70
CA LYS A 108 6.40 -12.94 7.80
C LYS A 108 7.71 -12.18 8.04
N PHE A 109 7.72 -10.87 7.86
CA PHE A 109 8.92 -10.06 8.08
C PHE A 109 9.47 -10.13 9.52
N PRO A 110 8.67 -10.32 10.59
CA PRO A 110 9.22 -10.61 11.92
C PRO A 110 10.15 -11.82 11.94
N ASP A 111 9.87 -12.88 11.19
CA ASP A 111 10.73 -14.08 11.09
C ASP A 111 12.08 -13.76 10.41
N ALA A 112 12.13 -12.68 9.63
CA ALA A 112 13.37 -12.15 9.04
C ALA A 112 14.05 -11.06 9.88
N GLY A 113 13.60 -10.87 11.14
CA GLY A 113 14.21 -9.95 12.11
C GLY A 113 13.58 -8.56 12.18
N LEU A 114 12.51 -8.27 11.45
CA LEU A 114 11.82 -6.98 11.55
C LEU A 114 11.09 -6.90 12.89
N LYS A 115 11.47 -5.90 13.71
CA LYS A 115 11.05 -5.80 15.09
C LYS A 115 10.36 -4.49 15.46
N TYR A 116 10.72 -3.39 14.83
CA TYR A 116 10.26 -2.06 15.19
C TYR A 116 9.32 -1.50 14.13
N VAL A 117 8.15 -1.01 14.51
CA VAL A 117 7.18 -0.35 13.64
C VAL A 117 6.84 1.03 14.18
N THR A 118 7.03 2.04 13.38
CA THR A 118 6.65 3.42 13.68
C THR A 118 5.31 3.74 13.03
N LEU A 119 4.30 4.05 13.83
CA LEU A 119 2.93 4.33 13.33
C LEU A 119 2.82 5.76 12.76
N ASP A 120 3.62 6.07 11.77
CA ASP A 120 3.69 7.39 11.14
C ASP A 120 2.62 7.64 10.07
N GLY A 121 2.09 6.58 9.46
CA GLY A 121 1.00 6.68 8.50
C GLY A 121 1.30 7.58 7.30
N HIS A 122 2.53 7.58 6.78
CA HIS A 122 3.00 8.49 5.72
C HIS A 122 2.32 8.28 4.37
N ALA A 123 1.70 7.14 4.11
CA ALA A 123 1.01 6.87 2.86
C ALA A 123 -0.17 5.93 3.06
N TYR A 124 -1.25 6.16 2.30
CA TYR A 124 -2.42 5.30 2.29
C TYR A 124 -2.36 4.34 1.10
N MET A 125 -2.61 3.05 1.34
CA MET A 125 -2.58 2.01 0.31
C MET A 125 -3.89 1.97 -0.48
N GLY A 126 -4.14 3.02 -1.25
CA GLY A 126 -5.23 3.05 -2.22
C GLY A 126 -4.90 2.18 -3.44
N ALA A 127 -5.78 1.29 -3.81
CA ALA A 127 -5.69 0.52 -5.05
C ALA A 127 -6.66 1.04 -6.08
N LEU A 128 -6.23 1.06 -7.34
CA LEU A 128 -7.03 1.47 -8.48
C LEU A 128 -7.19 0.26 -9.41
N TRP A 129 -8.43 -0.09 -9.71
CA TRP A 129 -8.74 -1.17 -10.65
C TRP A 129 -9.11 -0.60 -12.01
N TRP A 130 -8.34 -1.00 -13.00
CA TRP A 130 -8.42 -0.50 -14.35
C TRP A 130 -8.97 -1.54 -15.31
N MET A 131 -9.65 -1.08 -16.35
CA MET A 131 -10.13 -1.92 -17.45
C MET A 131 -9.94 -1.19 -18.77
N SER A 132 -9.70 -1.93 -19.86
CA SER A 132 -9.81 -1.38 -21.21
C SER A 132 -11.22 -0.86 -21.45
N ASN A 133 -11.33 0.41 -21.82
CA ASN A 133 -12.63 1.03 -22.10
C ASN A 133 -13.29 0.41 -23.35
N ASP A 134 -12.51 0.10 -24.38
CA ASP A 134 -13.03 -0.54 -25.59
C ASP A 134 -13.61 -1.92 -25.27
N LYS A 135 -12.90 -2.70 -24.44
CA LYS A 135 -13.40 -4.01 -24.01
C LYS A 135 -14.68 -3.86 -23.18
N PHE A 136 -14.73 -2.91 -22.27
CA PHE A 136 -15.93 -2.64 -21.47
C PHE A 136 -17.12 -2.24 -22.36
N MET A 137 -16.91 -1.33 -23.29
CA MET A 137 -17.97 -0.83 -24.18
C MET A 137 -18.44 -1.87 -25.20
N SER A 138 -17.58 -2.82 -25.60
CA SER A 138 -17.95 -3.93 -26.49
C SER A 138 -18.85 -4.98 -25.87
N MET A 139 -18.99 -4.96 -24.53
CA MET A 139 -19.84 -5.93 -23.81
C MET A 139 -21.33 -5.56 -23.92
N PRO A 140 -22.23 -6.55 -23.93
CA PRO A 140 -23.66 -6.32 -23.78
C PRO A 140 -23.98 -5.51 -22.51
N ALA A 141 -25.03 -4.69 -22.56
CA ALA A 141 -25.39 -3.82 -21.42
C ALA A 141 -25.55 -4.58 -20.09
N GLY A 142 -26.19 -5.76 -20.11
CA GLY A 142 -26.35 -6.58 -18.91
C GLY A 142 -25.00 -7.01 -18.30
N HIS A 143 -24.02 -7.37 -19.12
CA HIS A 143 -22.68 -7.73 -18.63
C HIS A 143 -21.95 -6.53 -18.04
N ARG A 144 -22.09 -5.34 -18.64
CA ARG A 144 -21.53 -4.11 -18.08
C ARG A 144 -22.08 -3.79 -16.70
N THR A 145 -23.40 -3.97 -16.51
CA THR A 145 -24.05 -3.79 -15.20
C THR A 145 -23.46 -4.75 -14.16
N ILE A 146 -23.36 -6.05 -14.46
CA ILE A 146 -22.79 -7.05 -13.57
C ILE A 146 -21.34 -6.67 -13.15
N ILE A 147 -20.54 -6.22 -14.11
CA ILE A 147 -19.15 -5.80 -13.83
C ILE A 147 -19.11 -4.56 -12.92
N VAL A 148 -19.94 -3.55 -13.18
CA VAL A 148 -20.01 -2.33 -12.36
C VAL A 148 -20.44 -2.68 -10.93
N ASP A 149 -21.47 -3.51 -10.77
CA ASP A 149 -21.96 -3.96 -9.47
C ASP A 149 -20.91 -4.79 -8.72
N GLY A 150 -20.20 -5.66 -9.43
CA GLY A 150 -19.09 -6.42 -8.86
C GLY A 150 -17.97 -5.53 -8.34
N PHE A 151 -17.59 -4.49 -9.06
CA PHE A 151 -16.59 -3.52 -8.60
C PHE A 151 -17.11 -2.63 -7.46
N ALA A 152 -18.39 -2.34 -7.38
CA ALA A 152 -18.99 -1.65 -6.24
C ALA A 152 -18.92 -2.51 -4.97
N GLN A 153 -19.24 -3.81 -5.08
CA GLN A 153 -19.09 -4.76 -3.97
C GLN A 153 -17.63 -4.94 -3.55
N LEU A 154 -16.71 -5.03 -4.52
CA LEU A 154 -15.27 -5.08 -4.26
C LEU A 154 -14.81 -3.87 -3.45
N GLN A 155 -15.24 -2.66 -3.81
CA GLN A 155 -14.91 -1.44 -3.07
C GLN A 155 -15.32 -1.54 -1.60
N GLN A 156 -16.56 -1.96 -1.32
CA GLN A 156 -17.03 -2.11 0.06
C GLN A 156 -16.25 -3.18 0.82
N ALA A 157 -15.98 -4.32 0.19
CA ALA A 157 -15.19 -5.39 0.80
C ALA A 157 -13.76 -4.91 1.15
N THR A 158 -13.14 -4.14 0.26
CA THR A 158 -11.78 -3.60 0.48
C THR A 158 -11.74 -2.50 1.55
N PHE A 159 -12.81 -1.79 1.80
CA PHE A 159 -12.86 -0.84 2.92
C PHE A 159 -13.01 -1.53 4.28
N ALA A 160 -13.78 -2.60 4.35
CA ALA A 160 -14.05 -3.30 5.61
C ALA A 160 -12.93 -4.26 6.02
N SER A 161 -12.38 -5.04 5.08
CA SER A 161 -11.44 -6.11 5.35
C SER A 161 -10.10 -5.63 5.93
N PRO A 162 -9.42 -4.61 5.37
CA PRO A 162 -8.12 -4.16 5.90
C PRO A 162 -8.19 -3.62 7.32
N LYS A 163 -9.29 -2.95 7.71
CA LYS A 163 -9.47 -2.46 9.08
C LYS A 163 -9.42 -3.59 10.10
N ARG A 164 -10.23 -4.64 9.88
CA ARG A 164 -10.27 -5.80 10.79
C ARG A 164 -8.95 -6.53 10.84
N LYS A 165 -8.34 -6.76 9.66
CA LYS A 165 -7.05 -7.43 9.54
C LYS A 165 -5.92 -6.64 10.20
N SER A 166 -5.94 -5.31 10.11
CA SER A 166 -4.92 -4.47 10.74
C SER A 166 -4.95 -4.57 12.26
N ILE A 167 -6.12 -4.56 12.88
CA ILE A 167 -6.26 -4.69 14.34
C ILE A 167 -5.62 -6.00 14.81
N GLN A 168 -5.98 -7.11 14.17
CA GLN A 168 -5.41 -8.41 14.52
C GLN A 168 -3.90 -8.47 14.26
N ALA A 169 -3.45 -7.95 13.10
CA ALA A 169 -2.04 -7.94 12.73
C ALA A 169 -1.17 -7.13 13.70
N TYR A 170 -1.67 -6.00 14.24
CA TYR A 170 -0.95 -5.26 15.28
C TYR A 170 -0.89 -6.06 16.59
N ALA A 171 -1.97 -6.69 16.99
CA ALA A 171 -1.99 -7.53 18.19
C ALA A 171 -0.99 -8.71 18.07
N ASP A 172 -1.01 -9.39 16.92
CA ASP A 172 -0.11 -10.50 16.65
C ASP A 172 1.36 -10.06 16.60
N PHE A 173 1.63 -8.87 16.03
CA PHE A 173 2.98 -8.30 15.96
C PHE A 173 3.54 -8.04 17.37
N VAL A 174 2.78 -7.38 18.22
CA VAL A 174 3.19 -7.08 19.61
C VAL A 174 3.33 -8.36 20.43
N THR A 175 2.40 -9.31 20.31
CA THR A 175 2.46 -10.61 21.00
C THR A 175 3.68 -11.43 20.55
N GLY A 176 4.09 -11.29 19.31
CA GLY A 176 5.30 -11.92 18.76
C GLY A 176 6.62 -11.23 19.15
N GLY A 177 6.57 -10.21 20.02
CA GLY A 177 7.75 -9.46 20.49
C GLY A 177 8.14 -8.27 19.61
N GLY A 178 7.27 -7.83 18.74
CA GLY A 178 7.39 -6.58 17.98
C GLY A 178 7.12 -5.35 18.86
N ASP A 179 7.65 -4.22 18.46
CA ASP A 179 7.65 -2.96 19.19
C ASP A 179 7.31 -1.77 18.28
#